data_80caf231c154457db175defcf99157ba
#
_entry.id   80caf231c154457db175defcf99157ba
#
_cell.length_a   1.000
_cell.length_b   1.000
_cell.length_c   1.000
_cell.angle_alpha   90.00
_cell.angle_beta   90.00
_cell.angle_gamma   90.00
#
_symmetry.space_group_name_H-M   'P 1'
#
loop_
_entity.id
_entity.type
_entity.pdbx_description
1 polymer ?
#
loop_
_entity_poly.entity_id
_entity_poly.type
_entity_poly.pdbx_seq_one_letter_code
_entity_poly.pdbx_strand_id
1 'polypeptide(L)'
;NYVACHDGFTTADLTMYKTKHNETNGENNRDGTNDNHSVNFGHEGPSGDQIIVQQRQRATMNLLGTLLLSLGTPMLLAGDEFGNSQNGNNNAYTQDNDTTWLDWDWLYSTEQTPELKQFNLTSRLITLRKSRDLYNHEDFFTRLSEIGLLKKSDRVHWYLPNGQMPNDADWTNPSVRSFAMQLLSPDEPSLLILINGSDEVTRFHLPKDIEWEMVWSSSEIVGEYPGLGTSIERVSEFDEESESKPAGRLRNHLHRINMMY
;
A
#
# COMPACT_ATOMS: atom_id res chain seq x y z
N ASN A 1 -4.39 -3.16 -11.88
CA ASN A 1 -4.11 -2.02 -10.98
C ASN A 1 -2.67 -1.58 -11.19
N TYR A 2 -2.39 -0.30 -11.16
CA TYR A 2 -1.04 0.28 -11.16
C TYR A 2 -1.05 1.62 -10.43
N VAL A 3 0.11 2.03 -9.95
CA VAL A 3 0.37 3.37 -9.40
C VAL A 3 1.19 4.16 -10.41
N ALA A 4 2.24 3.56 -10.92
CA ALA A 4 3.12 4.10 -11.96
C ALA A 4 3.18 3.16 -13.17
N CYS A 5 3.44 3.71 -14.33
CA CYS A 5 3.66 2.98 -15.59
C CYS A 5 4.71 3.71 -16.43
N HIS A 6 5.00 3.22 -17.65
CA HIS A 6 6.02 3.80 -18.53
C HIS A 6 5.74 5.25 -18.95
N ASP A 7 4.47 5.67 -18.92
CA ASP A 7 4.06 7.07 -19.14
C ASP A 7 3.75 7.70 -17.79
N GLY A 8 4.55 8.63 -17.35
CA GLY A 8 4.41 9.29 -16.07
C GLY A 8 5.65 9.17 -15.18
N PHE A 9 5.53 9.61 -13.94
CA PHE A 9 6.58 9.46 -12.94
C PHE A 9 6.70 8.01 -12.45
N THR A 10 7.92 7.59 -12.08
CA THR A 10 8.14 6.40 -11.26
C THR A 10 7.53 6.60 -9.87
N THR A 11 7.35 5.53 -9.07
CA THR A 11 6.85 5.69 -7.70
C THR A 11 7.78 6.53 -6.83
N ALA A 12 9.09 6.50 -7.06
CA ALA A 12 10.05 7.37 -6.40
C ALA A 12 9.85 8.85 -6.81
N ASP A 13 9.70 9.11 -8.12
CA ASP A 13 9.53 10.46 -8.64
C ASP A 13 8.20 11.08 -8.21
N LEU A 14 7.13 10.28 -8.04
CA LEU A 14 5.85 10.72 -7.46
C LEU A 14 6.01 11.35 -6.07
N THR A 15 7.07 11.00 -5.35
CA THR A 15 7.34 11.52 -4.00
C THR A 15 8.49 12.54 -3.96
N MET A 16 9.14 12.79 -5.10
CA MET A 16 10.29 13.70 -5.20
C MET A 16 10.03 14.94 -6.04
N TYR A 17 9.18 14.84 -7.05
CA TYR A 17 8.97 15.91 -8.02
C TYR A 17 7.51 16.35 -8.08
N LYS A 18 7.30 17.65 -7.97
CA LYS A 18 5.98 18.25 -8.15
C LYS A 18 5.71 18.61 -9.61
N THR A 19 6.77 18.92 -10.34
CA THR A 19 6.71 19.28 -11.75
C THR A 19 7.59 18.35 -12.58
N LYS A 20 7.27 18.18 -13.85
CA LYS A 20 8.08 17.38 -14.77
C LYS A 20 9.39 18.07 -15.13
N HIS A 21 10.42 17.28 -15.39
CA HIS A 21 11.76 17.72 -15.79
C HIS A 21 12.19 16.96 -17.07
N ASN A 22 11.53 17.26 -18.18
CA ASN A 22 11.71 16.59 -19.47
C ASN A 22 12.65 17.37 -20.43
N GLU A 23 13.46 18.33 -19.92
CA GLU A 23 14.33 19.17 -20.74
C GLU A 23 15.28 18.36 -21.60
N THR A 24 15.76 17.22 -21.10
CA THR A 24 16.69 16.33 -21.82
C THR A 24 16.06 15.64 -23.02
N ASN A 25 14.73 15.63 -23.13
CA ASN A 25 14.02 15.09 -24.30
C ASN A 25 14.12 15.98 -25.54
N GLY A 26 14.60 17.22 -25.41
CA GLY A 26 14.76 18.16 -26.53
C GLY A 26 13.47 18.89 -26.95
N GLU A 27 12.37 18.71 -26.25
CA GLU A 27 11.06 19.30 -26.50
C GLU A 27 10.78 20.56 -25.66
N ASN A 28 11.82 21.15 -25.02
CA ASN A 28 11.71 22.28 -24.09
C ASN A 28 10.69 22.06 -22.98
N ASN A 29 10.67 20.86 -22.40
CA ASN A 29 9.77 20.45 -21.32
C ASN A 29 8.26 20.57 -21.67
N ARG A 30 7.89 20.51 -22.97
CA ARG A 30 6.49 20.60 -23.42
C ARG A 30 5.81 19.24 -23.52
N ASP A 31 6.58 18.17 -23.68
CA ASP A 31 6.14 16.78 -23.75
C ASP A 31 5.77 16.22 -22.37
N GLY A 32 5.07 15.10 -22.33
CA GLY A 32 4.56 14.49 -21.10
C GLY A 32 3.42 15.27 -20.46
N THR A 33 2.86 14.72 -19.39
CA THR A 33 1.75 15.34 -18.68
C THR A 33 2.21 16.44 -17.70
N ASN A 34 1.37 17.46 -17.47
CA ASN A 34 1.55 18.44 -16.40
C ASN A 34 0.81 18.05 -15.10
N ASP A 35 -0.06 17.04 -15.17
CA ASP A 35 -0.84 16.56 -14.05
C ASP A 35 -0.26 15.21 -13.58
N ASN A 36 0.59 15.29 -12.55
CA ASN A 36 1.35 14.13 -12.08
C ASN A 36 0.80 13.52 -10.78
N HIS A 37 -0.16 14.18 -10.10
CA HIS A 37 -0.69 13.75 -8.79
C HIS A 37 0.42 13.42 -7.79
N SER A 38 1.47 14.23 -7.75
CA SER A 38 2.70 13.99 -7.00
C SER A 38 2.90 14.98 -5.86
N VAL A 39 3.77 14.63 -4.92
CA VAL A 39 4.15 15.46 -3.77
C VAL A 39 5.66 15.42 -3.57
N ASN A 40 6.30 16.59 -3.41
CA ASN A 40 7.77 16.68 -3.23
C ASN A 40 8.22 16.86 -1.76
N PHE A 41 7.29 16.86 -0.82
CA PHE A 41 7.55 17.11 0.61
C PHE A 41 8.35 18.40 0.89
N GLY A 42 8.12 19.44 0.08
CA GLY A 42 8.72 20.76 0.23
C GLY A 42 10.09 20.95 -0.43
N HIS A 43 10.62 19.93 -1.13
CA HIS A 43 11.87 20.03 -1.86
C HIS A 43 11.75 19.32 -3.21
N GLU A 44 12.07 20.03 -4.30
CA GLU A 44 12.03 19.44 -5.66
C GLU A 44 13.30 18.64 -5.94
N GLY A 45 13.15 17.38 -6.35
CA GLY A 45 14.29 16.50 -6.61
C GLY A 45 14.98 15.94 -5.35
N PRO A 46 16.18 15.35 -5.48
CA PRO A 46 16.91 14.75 -4.37
C PRO A 46 17.15 15.70 -3.21
N SER A 47 17.06 15.21 -1.98
CA SER A 47 17.23 16.01 -0.76
C SER A 47 18.26 15.37 0.19
N GLY A 48 19.07 16.19 0.83
CA GLY A 48 19.94 15.77 1.95
C GLY A 48 19.25 15.84 3.31
N ASP A 49 18.02 16.35 3.39
CA ASP A 49 17.26 16.40 4.64
C ASP A 49 16.67 15.01 4.94
N GLN A 50 17.11 14.41 6.04
CA GLN A 50 16.70 13.07 6.44
C GLN A 50 15.21 12.96 6.75
N ILE A 51 14.56 14.03 7.20
CA ILE A 51 13.12 14.04 7.46
C ILE A 51 12.36 13.91 6.13
N ILE A 52 12.76 14.70 5.12
CA ILE A 52 12.17 14.64 3.78
C ILE A 52 12.40 13.25 3.15
N VAL A 53 13.62 12.73 3.25
CA VAL A 53 13.96 11.40 2.72
C VAL A 53 13.10 10.32 3.34
N GLN A 54 12.94 10.31 4.67
CA GLN A 54 12.10 9.33 5.37
C GLN A 54 10.61 9.45 5.00
N GLN A 55 10.09 10.67 4.88
CA GLN A 55 8.71 10.89 4.43
C GLN A 55 8.46 10.32 3.02
N ARG A 56 9.39 10.57 2.10
CA ARG A 56 9.35 10.04 0.73
C ARG A 56 9.40 8.51 0.70
N GLN A 57 10.35 7.92 1.41
CA GLN A 57 10.47 6.47 1.48
C GLN A 57 9.18 5.82 2.01
N ARG A 58 8.60 6.38 3.08
CA ARG A 58 7.34 5.91 3.63
C ARG A 58 6.20 6.05 2.62
N ALA A 59 6.09 7.20 1.94
CA ALA A 59 5.06 7.44 0.92
C ALA A 59 5.20 6.46 -0.26
N THR A 60 6.41 6.20 -0.74
CA THR A 60 6.68 5.21 -1.79
C THR A 60 6.24 3.82 -1.34
N MET A 61 6.56 3.41 -0.10
CA MET A 61 6.11 2.13 0.43
C MET A 61 4.60 2.05 0.63
N ASN A 62 3.93 3.16 0.96
CA ASN A 62 2.46 3.22 0.99
C ASN A 62 1.84 2.98 -0.39
N LEU A 63 2.42 3.58 -1.44
CA LEU A 63 1.97 3.38 -2.83
C LEU A 63 2.16 1.92 -3.26
N LEU A 64 3.34 1.34 -3.04
CA LEU A 64 3.62 -0.06 -3.36
C LEU A 64 2.75 -1.02 -2.54
N GLY A 65 2.56 -0.75 -1.25
CA GLY A 65 1.68 -1.52 -0.39
C GLY A 65 0.22 -1.48 -0.88
N THR A 66 -0.28 -0.30 -1.23
CA THR A 66 -1.62 -0.13 -1.80
C THR A 66 -1.79 -0.93 -3.09
N LEU A 67 -0.80 -0.85 -3.99
CA LEU A 67 -0.81 -1.61 -5.25
C LEU A 67 -0.85 -3.13 -4.99
N LEU A 68 0.10 -3.63 -4.21
CA LEU A 68 0.31 -5.06 -4.04
C LEU A 68 -0.73 -5.73 -3.13
N LEU A 69 -1.39 -4.98 -2.25
CA LEU A 69 -2.47 -5.46 -1.39
C LEU A 69 -3.87 -5.22 -1.97
N SER A 70 -3.97 -4.49 -3.08
CA SER A 70 -5.23 -4.34 -3.83
C SER A 70 -5.65 -5.64 -4.49
N LEU A 71 -6.95 -5.88 -4.56
CA LEU A 71 -7.53 -7.01 -5.32
C LEU A 71 -7.38 -6.77 -6.84
N GLY A 72 -7.24 -7.84 -7.60
CA GLY A 72 -6.99 -7.80 -9.05
C GLY A 72 -5.49 -7.86 -9.38
N THR A 73 -5.14 -7.87 -10.66
CA THR A 73 -3.76 -8.03 -11.12
C THR A 73 -2.96 -6.73 -10.95
N PRO A 74 -1.88 -6.72 -10.14
CA PRO A 74 -1.01 -5.55 -10.04
C PRO A 74 -0.06 -5.49 -11.23
N MET A 75 0.21 -4.29 -11.72
CA MET A 75 1.28 -3.98 -12.66
C MET A 75 2.29 -3.08 -11.95
N LEU A 76 3.52 -3.55 -11.84
CA LEU A 76 4.63 -2.83 -11.23
C LEU A 76 5.55 -2.33 -12.34
N LEU A 77 5.91 -1.05 -12.33
CA LEU A 77 6.93 -0.52 -13.21
C LEU A 77 8.30 -1.07 -12.78
N ALA A 78 9.08 -1.55 -13.75
CA ALA A 78 10.42 -2.08 -13.45
C ALA A 78 11.30 -0.99 -12.81
N GLY A 79 11.93 -1.35 -11.69
CA GLY A 79 12.73 -0.44 -10.89
C GLY A 79 11.96 0.18 -9.69
N ASP A 80 10.63 0.23 -9.72
CA ASP A 80 9.85 0.73 -8.59
C ASP A 80 10.07 -0.11 -7.32
N GLU A 81 10.37 -1.41 -7.46
CA GLU A 81 10.62 -2.31 -6.36
C GLU A 81 11.86 -1.94 -5.52
N PHE A 82 12.77 -1.14 -6.05
CA PHE A 82 13.95 -0.65 -5.32
C PHE A 82 14.10 0.88 -5.36
N GLY A 83 13.10 1.61 -5.86
CA GLY A 83 13.07 3.08 -5.79
C GLY A 83 13.79 3.78 -6.95
N ASN A 84 13.80 3.19 -8.14
CA ASN A 84 14.34 3.82 -9.33
C ASN A 84 13.69 5.17 -9.61
N SER A 85 14.50 6.17 -9.95
CA SER A 85 14.10 7.51 -10.34
C SER A 85 14.53 7.80 -11.78
N GLN A 86 13.67 8.45 -12.53
CA GLN A 86 13.98 9.02 -13.85
C GLN A 86 14.31 10.52 -13.77
N ASN A 87 14.74 10.98 -12.57
CA ASN A 87 15.10 12.37 -12.29
C ASN A 87 13.98 13.38 -12.63
N GLY A 88 12.72 12.99 -12.42
CA GLY A 88 11.55 13.82 -12.71
C GLY A 88 11.18 13.87 -14.20
N ASN A 89 11.81 13.06 -15.04
CA ASN A 89 11.38 12.90 -16.43
C ASN A 89 10.18 11.95 -16.47
N ASN A 90 9.00 12.47 -16.78
CA ASN A 90 7.77 11.69 -16.84
C ASN A 90 7.40 11.22 -18.26
N ASN A 91 8.32 11.32 -19.21
CA ASN A 91 8.15 10.90 -20.60
C ASN A 91 9.50 10.47 -21.23
N ALA A 92 10.18 9.54 -20.58
CA ALA A 92 11.57 9.20 -20.86
C ALA A 92 11.79 8.33 -22.12
N TYR A 93 10.82 8.26 -23.03
CA TYR A 93 10.83 7.39 -24.22
C TYR A 93 12.01 7.60 -25.17
N THR A 94 12.61 8.80 -25.18
CA THR A 94 13.75 9.14 -26.02
C THR A 94 15.10 8.91 -25.34
N GLN A 95 15.11 8.49 -24.06
CA GLN A 95 16.31 8.38 -23.27
C GLN A 95 16.86 6.94 -23.35
N ASP A 96 18.07 6.78 -23.85
CA ASP A 96 18.85 5.55 -23.81
C ASP A 96 20.14 5.82 -23.05
N ASN A 97 19.99 6.12 -21.75
CA ASN A 97 21.05 6.55 -20.84
C ASN A 97 20.67 6.32 -19.38
N ASP A 98 21.44 6.82 -18.44
CA ASP A 98 21.27 6.69 -16.99
C ASP A 98 19.90 7.18 -16.48
N THR A 99 19.14 7.95 -17.27
CA THR A 99 17.77 8.35 -16.89
C THR A 99 16.83 7.14 -16.88
N THR A 100 17.01 6.19 -17.79
CA THR A 100 16.12 5.02 -17.92
C THR A 100 16.80 3.70 -17.58
N TRP A 101 18.12 3.66 -17.57
CA TRP A 101 18.84 2.45 -17.20
C TRP A 101 18.67 2.18 -15.72
N LEU A 102 18.38 0.92 -15.37
CA LEU A 102 18.23 0.49 -14.00
C LEU A 102 19.61 0.20 -13.39
N ASP A 103 19.95 0.88 -12.32
CA ASP A 103 21.15 0.63 -11.56
C ASP A 103 20.93 -0.58 -10.62
N TRP A 104 21.74 -1.62 -10.78
CA TRP A 104 21.72 -2.85 -9.99
C TRP A 104 22.94 -3.00 -9.07
N ASP A 105 23.83 -2.00 -9.00
CA ASP A 105 25.07 -2.08 -8.22
C ASP A 105 24.81 -2.24 -6.73
N TRP A 106 23.68 -1.73 -6.25
CA TRP A 106 23.24 -1.88 -4.84
C TRP A 106 23.05 -3.35 -4.42
N LEU A 107 22.78 -4.29 -5.34
CA LEU A 107 22.68 -5.73 -5.03
C LEU A 107 23.99 -6.33 -4.53
N TYR A 108 25.11 -5.75 -4.92
CA TYR A 108 26.44 -6.22 -4.54
C TYR A 108 26.98 -5.47 -3.31
N SER A 109 26.23 -4.54 -2.76
CA SER A 109 26.62 -3.84 -1.54
C SER A 109 26.63 -4.79 -0.33
N THR A 110 27.63 -4.66 0.51
CA THR A 110 27.68 -5.34 1.82
C THR A 110 26.88 -4.60 2.89
N GLU A 111 26.40 -3.41 2.58
CA GLU A 111 25.62 -2.55 3.49
C GLU A 111 24.13 -2.64 3.18
N GLN A 112 23.33 -2.32 4.17
CA GLN A 112 21.86 -2.20 4.02
C GLN A 112 21.53 -0.87 3.34
N THR A 113 21.57 -0.83 2.01
CA THR A 113 21.23 0.35 1.25
C THR A 113 19.69 0.60 1.28
N PRO A 114 19.21 1.83 1.05
CA PRO A 114 17.79 2.13 0.93
C PRO A 114 17.10 1.27 -0.15
N GLU A 115 17.76 1.06 -1.29
CA GLU A 115 17.29 0.25 -2.42
C GLU A 115 17.08 -1.21 -2.00
N LEU A 116 18.09 -1.81 -1.35
CA LEU A 116 18.01 -3.19 -0.86
C LEU A 116 16.88 -3.34 0.17
N LYS A 117 16.70 -2.35 1.03
CA LYS A 117 15.65 -2.35 2.04
C LYS A 117 14.26 -2.28 1.40
N GLN A 118 14.07 -1.38 0.44
CA GLN A 118 12.80 -1.25 -0.31
C GLN A 118 12.52 -2.52 -1.10
N PHE A 119 13.51 -3.08 -1.79
CA PHE A 119 13.40 -4.33 -2.53
C PHE A 119 12.96 -5.49 -1.63
N ASN A 120 13.56 -5.64 -0.45
CA ASN A 120 13.19 -6.69 0.49
C ASN A 120 11.75 -6.52 1.02
N LEU A 121 11.32 -5.30 1.32
CA LEU A 121 9.95 -5.03 1.77
C LEU A 121 8.94 -5.29 0.65
N THR A 122 9.26 -4.92 -0.59
CA THR A 122 8.42 -5.19 -1.76
C THR A 122 8.34 -6.69 -2.04
N SER A 123 9.46 -7.40 -1.96
CA SER A 123 9.51 -8.87 -2.11
C SER A 123 8.65 -9.59 -1.06
N ARG A 124 8.65 -9.10 0.20
CA ARG A 124 7.77 -9.63 1.25
C ARG A 124 6.29 -9.43 0.93
N LEU A 125 5.90 -8.27 0.39
CA LEU A 125 4.51 -8.02 -0.06
C LEU A 125 4.11 -8.96 -1.20
N ILE A 126 4.98 -9.16 -2.19
CA ILE A 126 4.74 -10.09 -3.29
C ILE A 126 4.58 -11.52 -2.75
N THR A 127 5.45 -11.93 -1.83
CA THR A 127 5.39 -13.25 -1.19
C THR A 127 4.09 -13.42 -0.41
N LEU A 128 3.70 -12.43 0.39
CA LEU A 128 2.44 -12.42 1.12
C LEU A 128 1.26 -12.55 0.16
N ARG A 129 1.22 -11.76 -0.91
CA ARG A 129 0.17 -11.83 -1.93
C ARG A 129 0.09 -13.21 -2.57
N LYS A 130 1.22 -13.78 -3.01
CA LYS A 130 1.28 -15.09 -3.66
C LYS A 130 0.89 -16.24 -2.73
N SER A 131 1.11 -16.10 -1.44
CA SER A 131 0.75 -17.10 -0.43
C SER A 131 -0.73 -17.12 -0.05
N ARG A 132 -1.55 -16.22 -0.62
CA ARG A 132 -2.96 -16.06 -0.28
C ARG A 132 -3.86 -16.45 -1.44
N ASP A 133 -4.68 -17.44 -1.24
CA ASP A 133 -5.66 -17.88 -2.25
C ASP A 133 -6.61 -16.77 -2.66
N LEU A 134 -6.92 -15.85 -1.74
CA LEU A 134 -7.77 -14.71 -1.99
C LEU A 134 -7.29 -13.84 -3.17
N TYR A 135 -5.97 -13.74 -3.39
CA TYR A 135 -5.39 -12.98 -4.51
C TYR A 135 -5.20 -13.81 -5.78
N ASN A 136 -5.31 -15.15 -5.68
CA ASN A 136 -5.02 -16.09 -6.77
C ASN A 136 -6.28 -16.58 -7.50
N HIS A 137 -7.46 -16.05 -7.15
CA HIS A 137 -8.70 -16.41 -7.85
C HIS A 137 -8.76 -15.78 -9.24
N GLU A 138 -9.07 -16.62 -10.24
CA GLU A 138 -9.28 -16.19 -11.63
C GLU A 138 -10.59 -15.41 -11.81
N ASP A 139 -11.56 -15.62 -10.92
CA ASP A 139 -12.88 -15.01 -11.00
C ASP A 139 -12.97 -13.73 -10.14
N PHE A 140 -13.69 -12.73 -10.66
CA PHE A 140 -14.11 -11.60 -9.84
C PHE A 140 -15.03 -12.09 -8.70
N PHE A 141 -14.95 -11.49 -7.52
CA PHE A 141 -15.77 -11.84 -6.35
C PHE A 141 -17.29 -11.90 -6.62
N THR A 142 -17.77 -11.25 -7.69
CA THR A 142 -19.16 -11.29 -8.13
C THR A 142 -19.63 -12.68 -8.59
N ARG A 143 -18.76 -13.51 -9.14
CA ARG A 143 -19.15 -14.81 -9.72
C ARG A 143 -19.38 -15.87 -8.65
N LEU A 144 -18.71 -15.78 -7.52
CA LEU A 144 -18.91 -16.68 -6.39
C LEU A 144 -20.26 -16.47 -5.70
N SER A 145 -20.83 -15.25 -5.78
CA SER A 145 -22.19 -14.99 -5.29
C SER A 145 -23.27 -15.60 -6.19
N GLU A 146 -23.02 -15.73 -7.49
CA GLU A 146 -23.97 -16.31 -8.46
C GLU A 146 -24.05 -17.84 -8.33
N ILE A 147 -22.97 -18.50 -7.91
CA ILE A 147 -22.95 -19.96 -7.70
C ILE A 147 -23.31 -20.37 -6.26
N GLY A 148 -23.74 -19.43 -5.43
CA GLY A 148 -24.31 -19.71 -4.09
C GLY A 148 -23.31 -20.08 -3.01
N LEU A 149 -21.99 -19.97 -3.27
CA LEU A 149 -20.97 -20.41 -2.32
C LEU A 149 -20.60 -19.36 -1.28
N LEU A 150 -20.74 -18.06 -1.57
CA LEU A 150 -20.65 -16.96 -0.58
C LEU A 150 -21.17 -15.66 -1.22
N LYS A 151 -21.83 -14.79 -0.46
CA LYS A 151 -22.21 -13.46 -0.95
C LYS A 151 -20.93 -12.59 -1.07
N LYS A 152 -20.85 -11.70 -2.06
CA LYS A 152 -19.74 -10.76 -2.29
C LYS A 152 -19.38 -9.96 -1.01
N SER A 153 -20.39 -9.66 -0.19
CA SER A 153 -20.28 -8.99 1.09
C SER A 153 -19.50 -9.78 2.16
N ASP A 154 -19.31 -11.09 1.95
CA ASP A 154 -18.82 -11.96 3.02
C ASP A 154 -17.28 -12.14 3.00
N ARG A 155 -16.58 -11.60 2.00
CA ARG A 155 -15.12 -11.73 1.87
C ARG A 155 -14.32 -10.46 2.07
N VAL A 156 -14.93 -9.30 1.86
CA VAL A 156 -14.27 -8.01 2.02
C VAL A 156 -15.12 -7.14 2.91
N HIS A 157 -14.60 -6.82 4.08
CA HIS A 157 -15.25 -5.90 5.01
C HIS A 157 -14.41 -4.63 5.12
N TRP A 158 -15.09 -3.49 5.15
CA TRP A 158 -14.47 -2.20 5.35
C TRP A 158 -14.89 -1.64 6.70
N TYR A 159 -13.95 -1.00 7.37
CA TYR A 159 -14.21 -0.36 8.66
C TYR A 159 -13.62 1.05 8.69
N LEU A 160 -14.31 1.94 9.36
CA LEU A 160 -13.77 3.20 9.81
C LEU A 160 -12.78 2.96 10.97
N PRO A 161 -11.92 3.93 11.33
CA PRO A 161 -11.02 3.78 12.47
C PRO A 161 -11.70 3.41 13.77
N ASN A 162 -12.94 3.84 13.99
CA ASN A 162 -13.74 3.50 15.17
C ASN A 162 -14.31 2.06 15.17
N GLY A 163 -13.99 1.27 14.13
CA GLY A 163 -14.46 -0.10 13.99
C GLY A 163 -15.87 -0.27 13.40
N GLN A 164 -16.56 0.81 13.09
CA GLN A 164 -17.88 0.74 12.43
C GLN A 164 -17.73 0.56 10.93
N MET A 165 -18.71 -0.08 10.31
CA MET A 165 -18.77 -0.16 8.83
C MET A 165 -19.13 1.21 8.27
N PRO A 166 -18.43 1.67 7.20
CA PRO A 166 -18.75 2.93 6.54
C PRO A 166 -20.13 2.83 5.85
N ASN A 167 -20.90 3.91 5.95
CA ASN A 167 -22.13 4.10 5.21
C ASN A 167 -21.90 4.93 3.93
N ASP A 168 -22.93 5.15 3.11
CA ASP A 168 -22.80 5.88 1.84
C ASP A 168 -22.29 7.32 2.03
N ALA A 169 -22.64 7.98 3.15
CA ALA A 169 -22.16 9.32 3.44
C ALA A 169 -20.66 9.33 3.80
N ASP A 170 -20.17 8.31 4.48
CA ASP A 170 -18.75 8.18 4.80
C ASP A 170 -17.89 8.01 3.53
N TRP A 171 -18.36 7.23 2.56
CA TRP A 171 -17.67 7.05 1.27
C TRP A 171 -17.56 8.31 0.43
N THR A 172 -18.47 9.25 0.60
CA THR A 172 -18.49 10.52 -0.12
C THR A 172 -17.90 11.69 0.67
N ASN A 173 -17.55 11.46 1.93
CA ASN A 173 -17.00 12.50 2.82
C ASN A 173 -15.48 12.65 2.60
N PRO A 174 -15.00 13.79 2.07
CA PRO A 174 -13.58 14.00 1.82
C PRO A 174 -12.72 14.07 3.11
N SER A 175 -13.34 14.20 4.28
CA SER A 175 -12.65 14.19 5.57
C SER A 175 -12.34 12.77 6.06
N VAL A 176 -13.00 11.74 5.50
CA VAL A 176 -12.71 10.34 5.82
C VAL A 176 -11.54 9.89 4.96
N ARG A 177 -10.35 9.81 5.55
CA ARG A 177 -9.10 9.49 4.87
C ARG A 177 -8.46 8.19 5.34
N SER A 178 -9.05 7.54 6.34
CA SER A 178 -8.48 6.34 6.96
C SER A 178 -9.52 5.23 7.01
N PHE A 179 -9.11 4.02 6.63
CA PHE A 179 -9.97 2.84 6.54
C PHE A 179 -9.19 1.60 6.96
N ALA A 180 -9.92 0.59 7.45
CA ALA A 180 -9.42 -0.77 7.51
C ALA A 180 -10.17 -1.63 6.49
N MET A 181 -9.44 -2.47 5.76
CA MET A 181 -9.98 -3.47 4.84
C MET A 181 -9.65 -4.85 5.37
N GLN A 182 -10.66 -5.62 5.71
CA GLN A 182 -10.51 -7.02 6.12
C GLN A 182 -10.84 -7.93 4.95
N LEU A 183 -9.90 -8.82 4.65
CA LEU A 183 -10.06 -9.87 3.65
C LEU A 183 -10.26 -11.20 4.38
N LEU A 184 -11.40 -11.84 4.12
CA LEU A 184 -11.79 -13.09 4.74
C LEU A 184 -11.61 -14.25 3.76
N SER A 185 -11.02 -15.33 4.25
CA SER A 185 -10.98 -16.62 3.57
C SER A 185 -11.47 -17.71 4.52
N PRO A 186 -12.24 -18.69 4.03
CA PRO A 186 -12.70 -19.82 4.86
C PRO A 186 -11.55 -20.73 5.30
N ASP A 187 -10.50 -20.82 4.51
CA ASP A 187 -9.46 -21.84 4.64
C ASP A 187 -8.12 -21.29 5.16
N GLU A 188 -8.00 -19.97 5.31
CA GLU A 188 -6.77 -19.32 5.76
C GLU A 188 -7.05 -18.15 6.74
N PRO A 189 -6.05 -17.73 7.55
CA PRO A 189 -6.21 -16.62 8.46
C PRO A 189 -6.60 -15.33 7.71
N SER A 190 -7.53 -14.56 8.27
CA SER A 190 -7.94 -13.27 7.70
C SER A 190 -6.76 -12.30 7.61
N LEU A 191 -6.81 -11.43 6.62
CA LEU A 191 -5.86 -10.34 6.45
C LEU A 191 -6.57 -9.02 6.73
N LEU A 192 -6.03 -8.21 7.64
CA LEU A 192 -6.51 -6.86 7.94
C LEU A 192 -5.48 -5.85 7.44
N ILE A 193 -5.91 -4.93 6.60
CA ILE A 193 -5.09 -3.89 6.00
C ILE A 193 -5.56 -2.56 6.57
N LEU A 194 -4.70 -1.88 7.33
CA LEU A 194 -4.97 -0.56 7.88
C LEU A 194 -4.36 0.49 6.96
N ILE A 195 -5.17 1.43 6.50
CA ILE A 195 -4.80 2.49 5.57
C ILE A 195 -5.04 3.82 6.26
N ASN A 196 -3.99 4.61 6.45
CA ASN A 196 -4.09 5.97 6.94
C ASN A 196 -3.61 6.96 5.87
N GLY A 197 -4.53 7.64 5.22
CA GLY A 197 -4.26 8.71 4.24
C GLY A 197 -4.35 10.12 4.86
N SER A 198 -4.29 10.24 6.19
CA SER A 198 -4.23 11.53 6.88
C SER A 198 -2.81 11.87 7.32
N ASP A 199 -2.57 13.14 7.59
CA ASP A 199 -1.28 13.63 8.15
C ASP A 199 -1.19 13.42 9.67
N GLU A 200 -2.23 12.84 10.29
CA GLU A 200 -2.33 12.66 11.73
C GLU A 200 -2.25 11.17 12.11
N VAL A 201 -1.84 10.92 13.35
CA VAL A 201 -1.86 9.57 13.92
C VAL A 201 -3.31 9.10 14.04
N THR A 202 -3.65 8.01 13.39
CA THR A 202 -4.98 7.41 13.43
C THR A 202 -4.97 6.15 14.30
N ARG A 203 -5.87 6.09 15.27
CA ARG A 203 -6.10 4.90 16.10
C ARG A 203 -7.18 4.05 15.46
N PHE A 204 -6.87 2.77 15.25
CA PHE A 204 -7.81 1.80 14.72
C PHE A 204 -8.31 0.87 15.82
N HIS A 205 -9.61 0.71 15.88
CA HIS A 205 -10.26 -0.30 16.71
C HIS A 205 -10.33 -1.61 15.95
N LEU A 206 -9.63 -2.62 16.45
CA LEU A 206 -9.57 -3.92 15.78
C LEU A 206 -10.74 -4.82 16.23
N PRO A 207 -11.19 -5.74 15.35
CA PRO A 207 -12.16 -6.77 15.73
C PRO A 207 -11.67 -7.53 16.98
N LYS A 208 -12.60 -7.72 17.93
CA LYS A 208 -12.36 -8.40 19.20
C LYS A 208 -12.26 -9.91 19.02
N ASP A 209 -11.78 -10.54 20.09
CA ASP A 209 -11.69 -12.00 20.21
C ASP A 209 -10.82 -12.67 19.13
N ILE A 210 -10.03 -11.85 18.43
CA ILE A 210 -9.08 -12.28 17.39
C ILE A 210 -7.68 -11.83 17.81
N GLU A 211 -6.75 -12.76 17.84
CA GLU A 211 -5.33 -12.42 17.97
C GLU A 211 -4.78 -12.00 16.59
N TRP A 212 -4.20 -10.81 16.54
CA TRP A 212 -3.63 -10.23 15.33
C TRP A 212 -2.11 -10.22 15.41
N GLU A 213 -1.46 -10.65 14.34
CA GLU A 213 -0.01 -10.53 14.13
C GLU A 213 0.27 -9.50 13.04
N MET A 214 1.15 -8.54 13.31
CA MET A 214 1.64 -7.62 12.29
C MET A 214 2.67 -8.32 11.41
N VAL A 215 2.39 -8.41 10.11
CA VAL A 215 3.25 -9.10 9.14
C VAL A 215 4.03 -8.15 8.25
N TRP A 216 3.56 -6.91 8.09
CA TRP A 216 4.20 -5.89 7.27
C TRP A 216 3.74 -4.49 7.65
N SER A 217 4.63 -3.51 7.54
CA SER A 217 4.33 -2.09 7.69
C SER A 217 5.18 -1.26 6.73
N SER A 218 4.61 -0.21 6.15
CA SER A 218 5.36 0.77 5.34
C SER A 218 6.39 1.54 6.15
N SER A 219 6.20 1.69 7.47
CA SER A 219 7.15 2.36 8.36
C SER A 219 8.45 1.58 8.60
N GLU A 220 8.48 0.27 8.29
CA GLU A 220 9.70 -0.53 8.38
C GLU A 220 10.81 0.03 7.49
N ILE A 221 10.49 0.73 6.40
CA ILE A 221 11.48 1.33 5.48
C ILE A 221 12.37 2.34 6.21
N VAL A 222 11.82 3.09 7.15
CA VAL A 222 12.54 4.08 7.96
C VAL A 222 13.03 3.52 9.30
N GLY A 223 12.86 2.22 9.53
CA GLY A 223 13.30 1.55 10.76
C GLY A 223 12.34 1.70 11.94
N GLU A 224 11.15 2.23 11.71
CA GLU A 224 10.12 2.29 12.73
C GLU A 224 9.31 1.00 12.71
N TYR A 225 9.29 0.33 13.85
CA TYR A 225 8.37 -0.76 14.09
C TYR A 225 7.27 -0.20 15.00
N PRO A 226 6.03 -0.03 14.50
CA PRO A 226 4.94 0.32 15.40
C PRO A 226 4.87 -0.78 16.46
N GLY A 227 5.30 -0.45 17.67
CA GLY A 227 5.16 -1.35 18.79
C GLY A 227 3.68 -1.71 18.95
N LEU A 228 3.37 -2.93 19.36
CA LEU A 228 2.02 -3.42 19.64
C LEU A 228 1.21 -2.53 20.64
N GLY A 229 1.72 -1.37 21.01
CA GLY A 229 1.12 -0.44 21.96
C GLY A 229 0.90 0.98 21.52
N THR A 230 1.36 1.40 20.32
CA THR A 230 1.35 2.83 19.98
C THR A 230 0.25 3.27 19.03
N SER A 231 -0.41 2.38 18.29
CA SER A 231 -1.49 2.74 17.36
C SER A 231 -2.61 1.72 17.24
N ILE A 232 -2.57 0.61 17.98
CA ILE A 232 -3.57 -0.44 17.92
C ILE A 232 -4.15 -0.62 19.32
N GLU A 233 -5.31 -0.04 19.59
CA GLU A 233 -6.08 -0.34 20.81
C GLU A 233 -6.99 -1.54 20.57
N ARG A 234 -6.86 -2.56 21.41
CA ARG A 234 -7.87 -3.63 21.52
C ARG A 234 -9.07 -3.03 22.25
N VAL A 235 -10.18 -2.85 21.55
CA VAL A 235 -11.41 -2.36 22.17
C VAL A 235 -12.18 -3.51 22.80
N SER A 236 -12.61 -3.31 24.04
CA SER A 236 -13.32 -4.31 24.81
C SER A 236 -14.83 -4.39 24.55
N GLU A 237 -15.45 -3.54 23.72
CA GLU A 237 -16.90 -3.57 23.45
C GLU A 237 -17.25 -3.10 22.04
N PHE A 238 -17.70 -4.03 21.17
CA PHE A 238 -18.68 -3.76 20.16
C PHE A 238 -20.04 -4.12 20.75
N ASP A 239 -20.95 -3.18 20.83
CA ASP A 239 -22.33 -3.48 21.14
C ASP A 239 -22.92 -4.25 19.95
N GLU A 240 -23.16 -5.53 20.14
CA GLU A 240 -24.00 -6.34 19.26
C GLU A 240 -25.47 -5.99 19.56
N GLU A 241 -26.05 -5.07 18.82
CA GLU A 241 -27.48 -5.15 18.52
C GLU A 241 -27.63 -5.66 17.08
N SER A 242 -27.90 -6.92 16.99
CA SER A 242 -28.72 -7.67 16.04
C SER A 242 -28.10 -8.96 15.50
N GLU A 243 -28.89 -10.00 15.74
CA GLU A 243 -29.00 -11.30 15.07
C GLU A 243 -28.00 -12.43 15.39
N SER A 244 -28.55 -13.30 16.24
CA SER A 244 -28.10 -14.66 16.51
C SER A 244 -27.86 -15.51 15.26
N LYS A 245 -26.62 -15.97 15.07
CA LYS A 245 -26.32 -17.18 14.29
C LYS A 245 -25.31 -18.07 15.02
N PRO A 246 -25.40 -19.40 14.85
CA PRO A 246 -24.71 -20.37 15.70
C PRO A 246 -23.20 -20.36 15.47
N ALA A 247 -22.48 -20.44 16.58
CA ALA A 247 -21.02 -20.52 16.64
C ALA A 247 -20.49 -21.76 15.91
N GLY A 248 -19.92 -21.55 14.72
CA GLY A 248 -18.99 -22.49 14.15
C GLY A 248 -17.67 -22.41 14.92
N ARG A 249 -17.12 -23.56 15.32
CA ARG A 249 -15.81 -23.67 15.97
C ARG A 249 -14.74 -22.97 15.12
N LEU A 250 -14.36 -21.77 15.51
CA LEU A 250 -13.15 -21.09 15.02
C LEU A 250 -11.94 -21.88 15.56
N ARG A 251 -11.15 -22.46 14.65
CA ARG A 251 -9.82 -22.97 15.00
C ARG A 251 -8.96 -21.75 15.37
N ASN A 252 -8.15 -21.85 16.40
CA ASN A 252 -7.20 -20.82 16.82
C ASN A 252 -6.17 -20.60 15.70
N HIS A 253 -6.43 -19.64 14.82
CA HIS A 253 -5.47 -19.18 13.83
C HIS A 253 -5.12 -17.73 14.15
N LEU A 254 -3.83 -17.45 14.26
CA LEU A 254 -3.31 -16.07 14.29
C LEU A 254 -3.74 -15.33 13.02
N HIS A 255 -4.44 -14.22 13.18
CA HIS A 255 -4.82 -13.35 12.08
C HIS A 255 -3.73 -12.31 11.83
N ARG A 256 -3.57 -11.86 10.59
CA ARG A 256 -2.44 -11.05 10.16
C ARG A 256 -2.87 -9.62 9.84
N ILE A 257 -2.09 -8.65 10.30
CA ILE A 257 -2.31 -7.22 10.05
C ILE A 257 -1.20 -6.68 9.12
N ASN A 258 -1.62 -5.96 8.09
CA ASN A 258 -0.73 -5.09 7.33
C ASN A 258 -1.10 -3.63 7.63
N MET A 259 -0.11 -2.81 7.94
CA MET A 259 -0.29 -1.41 8.22
C MET A 259 0.37 -0.55 7.14
N MET A 260 -0.39 0.38 6.60
CA MET A 260 0.09 1.46 5.76
C MET A 260 -0.22 2.79 6.47
N TYR A 261 0.79 3.60 6.73
CA TYR A 261 0.68 4.91 7.34
C TYR A 261 1.01 6.00 6.34
#